data_92ba096d90dc864c6edd12ef1c9238b5
#
_entry.id   92ba096d90dc864c6edd12ef1c9238b5
#
_cell.length_a   1.000
_cell.length_b   1.000
_cell.length_c   1.000
_cell.angle_alpha   90.00
_cell.angle_beta   90.00
_cell.angle_gamma   90.00
#
_symmetry.space_group_name_H-M   'P 1'
#
loop_
_entity.id
_entity.type
_entity.pdbx_description
1 polymer ?
#
loop_
_entity_poly.entity_id
_entity_poly.type
_entity_poly.pdbx_seq_one_letter_code
_entity_poly.pdbx_strand_id
1 'polypeptide(L)'
;MKYLVKYRKVYKLESIVYNMKTKENKSFFLMQFGDTPQLRVLDFLIDNHFFDFPMTEIARESNVSYNSIITFFDNFIKSRILIKTRKVGKSDYYKLNLDNPFVMNLIKLDWSLTKENVLVEPVSKGLVSA
;
A
#
# COMPACT_ATOMS: atom_id res chain seq x y z
N MET A 1 1.56 3.72 12.88
CA MET A 1 1.88 3.99 12.62
C MET A 1 1.98 4.49 12.81
N LYS A 2 1.55 4.13 12.63
CA LYS A 2 1.80 4.52 12.34
C LYS A 2 2.32 4.90 12.20
N TYR A 3 1.96 4.20 13.17
CA TYR A 3 2.90 4.37 12.35
C TYR A 3 2.41 4.88 11.12
N LEU A 4 1.35 4.59 10.85
CA LEU A 4 0.94 4.95 9.77
C LEU A 4 0.45 6.20 9.71
N VAL A 5 -0.28 6.53 10.61
CA VAL A 5 -0.74 7.66 10.39
C VAL A 5 0.19 8.58 10.66
N LYS A 6 0.89 8.43 11.65
CA LYS A 6 1.83 9.21 11.93
C LYS A 6 2.70 9.07 10.89
N TYR A 7 2.81 8.01 10.44
CA TYR A 7 3.62 7.67 9.46
C TYR A 7 3.11 8.32 8.23
N ARG A 8 1.85 8.60 8.10
CA ARG A 8 1.40 9.27 7.03
C ARG A 8 1.72 10.69 7.08
N LYS A 9 1.87 11.25 8.20
CA LYS A 9 2.24 12.55 8.27
C LYS A 9 3.60 12.68 7.89
N VAL A 10 4.42 11.81 8.29
CA VAL A 10 5.78 11.80 7.96
C VAL A 10 5.82 11.68 6.49
N TYR A 11 4.87 11.04 5.90
CA TYR A 11 4.78 10.85 4.54
C TYR A 11 4.61 12.08 3.73
N LYS A 12 4.24 13.13 4.24
CA LYS A 12 4.10 14.28 3.50
C LYS A 12 5.42 14.64 2.92
N LEU A 13 6.47 14.62 3.69
CA LEU A 13 7.79 14.93 3.21
C LEU A 13 8.29 13.81 2.36
N GLU A 14 8.03 12.61 2.78
CA GLU A 14 8.51 11.47 2.05
C GLU A 14 7.85 11.35 0.70
N SER A 15 6.64 11.82 0.57
CA SER A 15 5.96 11.79 -0.69
C SER A 15 6.64 12.67 -1.67
N ILE A 16 7.13 13.79 -1.21
CA ILE A 16 7.79 14.72 -2.06
C ILE A 16 9.08 14.12 -2.57
N VAL A 17 9.85 13.57 -1.68
CA VAL A 17 11.11 12.94 -2.04
C VAL A 17 10.85 11.79 -2.98
N TYR A 18 9.82 11.04 -2.70
CA TYR A 18 9.48 9.92 -3.47
C TYR A 18 9.11 10.32 -4.88
N ASN A 19 8.28 11.33 -5.02
CA ASN A 19 7.90 11.80 -6.32
C ASN A 19 9.06 12.37 -7.10
N MET A 20 10.03 12.85 -6.42
CA MET A 20 11.20 13.37 -7.09
C MET A 20 12.08 12.25 -7.58
N LYS A 21 12.05 11.13 -6.87
CA LYS A 21 12.89 10.01 -7.24
C LYS A 21 12.31 9.13 -8.31
N THR A 22 11.01 8.99 -8.33
CA THR A 22 10.42 8.09 -9.28
C THR A 22 9.71 8.92 -10.31
N LYS A 23 10.22 9.04 -11.43
CA LYS A 23 9.61 9.82 -12.47
C LYS A 23 8.22 9.40 -12.81
N GLU A 24 7.84 8.21 -12.48
CA GLU A 24 6.51 7.73 -12.79
C GLU A 24 5.61 7.72 -11.59
N ASN A 25 6.05 8.28 -10.49
CA ASN A 25 5.27 8.31 -9.26
C ASN A 25 4.87 6.93 -8.77
N LYS A 26 5.74 5.97 -8.96
CA LYS A 26 5.51 4.62 -8.47
C LYS A 26 6.09 4.48 -7.08
N SER A 27 5.44 3.65 -6.26
CA SER A 27 5.96 3.38 -4.93
C SER A 27 7.19 2.47 -5.03
N PHE A 28 8.00 2.44 -3.99
CA PHE A 28 9.15 1.56 -3.98
C PHE A 28 8.70 0.11 -4.04
N PHE A 29 7.51 -0.18 -3.51
CA PHE A 29 6.94 -1.51 -3.57
C PHE A 29 6.71 -1.91 -5.04
N LEU A 30 6.07 -1.05 -5.81
CA LEU A 30 5.79 -1.35 -7.20
C LEU A 30 7.03 -1.36 -8.06
N MET A 31 8.01 -0.53 -7.70
CA MET A 31 9.25 -0.53 -8.43
C MET A 31 9.99 -1.83 -8.23
N GLN A 32 9.90 -2.39 -7.04
CA GLN A 32 10.62 -3.61 -6.72
C GLN A 32 9.92 -4.85 -7.27
N PHE A 33 8.61 -4.91 -7.15
CA PHE A 33 7.87 -6.12 -7.49
C PHE A 33 7.11 -6.10 -8.80
N GLY A 34 7.05 -4.96 -9.45
CA GLY A 34 6.37 -4.84 -10.73
C GLY A 34 5.05 -4.10 -10.58
N ASP A 35 4.65 -3.43 -11.64
CA ASP A 35 3.46 -2.59 -11.61
C ASP A 35 2.31 -3.33 -12.29
N THR A 36 1.61 -4.14 -11.53
CA THR A 36 0.46 -4.87 -12.02
C THR A 36 -0.78 -4.38 -11.28
N PRO A 37 -1.97 -4.60 -11.82
CA PRO A 37 -3.19 -4.18 -11.13
C PRO A 37 -3.31 -4.76 -9.74
N GLN A 38 -2.96 -6.03 -9.55
CA GLN A 38 -3.04 -6.67 -8.25
C GLN A 38 -2.10 -5.98 -7.25
N LEU A 39 -0.88 -5.69 -7.70
CA LEU A 39 0.09 -5.07 -6.81
C LEU A 39 -0.24 -3.61 -6.54
N ARG A 40 -0.87 -2.93 -7.48
CA ARG A 40 -1.32 -1.56 -7.24
C ARG A 40 -2.38 -1.53 -6.14
N VAL A 41 -3.29 -2.49 -6.17
CA VAL A 41 -4.32 -2.57 -5.16
C VAL A 41 -3.71 -2.88 -3.80
N LEU A 42 -2.76 -3.83 -3.75
CA LEU A 42 -2.11 -4.15 -2.50
C LEU A 42 -1.32 -2.97 -1.97
N ASP A 43 -0.63 -2.27 -2.84
CA ASP A 43 0.17 -1.10 -2.46
C ASP A 43 -0.71 -0.03 -1.81
N PHE A 44 -1.86 0.26 -2.43
CA PHE A 44 -2.80 1.23 -1.88
C PHE A 44 -3.32 0.76 -0.52
N LEU A 45 -3.67 -0.51 -0.41
CA LEU A 45 -4.23 -1.03 0.82
C LEU A 45 -3.20 -1.11 1.95
N ILE A 46 -1.95 -1.38 1.61
CA ILE A 46 -0.90 -1.39 2.60
C ILE A 46 -0.72 0.01 3.18
N ASP A 47 -0.71 1.01 2.32
CA ASP A 47 -0.56 2.39 2.77
C ASP A 47 -1.74 2.85 3.61
N ASN A 48 -2.88 2.19 3.47
CA ASN A 48 -4.09 2.57 4.15
C ASN A 48 -4.68 1.41 4.95
N HIS A 49 -3.81 0.60 5.53
CA HIS A 49 -4.22 -0.68 6.08
C HIS A 49 -5.14 -0.62 7.30
N PHE A 50 -5.30 0.55 7.89
CA PHE A 50 -6.25 0.68 9.00
C PHE A 50 -7.65 1.07 8.55
N PHE A 51 -7.82 1.39 7.28
CA PHE A 51 -9.08 1.91 6.77
C PHE A 51 -9.77 0.93 5.85
N ASP A 52 -11.08 1.03 5.75
CA ASP A 52 -11.85 0.18 4.86
C ASP A 52 -12.43 1.01 3.72
N PHE A 53 -12.66 0.36 2.60
CA PHE A 53 -13.13 1.03 1.38
C PHE A 53 -14.02 0.10 0.58
N PRO A 54 -14.97 0.63 -0.21
CA PRO A 54 -15.67 -0.21 -1.16
C PRO A 54 -14.76 -0.54 -2.34
N MET A 55 -15.03 -1.61 -3.03
CA MET A 55 -14.19 -2.06 -4.15
C MET A 55 -13.98 -0.97 -5.19
N THR A 56 -15.03 -0.21 -5.50
CA THR A 56 -14.92 0.82 -6.52
C THR A 56 -13.94 1.92 -6.12
N GLU A 57 -13.88 2.23 -4.85
CA GLU A 57 -12.96 3.24 -4.38
C GLU A 57 -11.54 2.69 -4.39
N ILE A 58 -11.39 1.42 -4.01
CA ILE A 58 -10.07 0.78 -4.07
C ILE A 58 -9.56 0.82 -5.51
N ALA A 59 -10.42 0.51 -6.46
CA ALA A 59 -10.01 0.52 -7.86
C ALA A 59 -9.60 1.91 -8.30
N ARG A 60 -10.39 2.90 -7.95
CA ARG A 60 -10.12 4.27 -8.35
C ARG A 60 -8.81 4.77 -7.75
N GLU A 61 -8.62 4.54 -6.46
CA GLU A 61 -7.43 5.04 -5.79
C GLU A 61 -6.17 4.30 -6.21
N SER A 62 -6.33 3.06 -6.67
CA SER A 62 -5.21 2.27 -7.14
C SER A 62 -4.94 2.46 -8.64
N ASN A 63 -5.77 3.26 -9.28
CA ASN A 63 -5.70 3.50 -10.71
C ASN A 63 -5.83 2.17 -11.47
N VAL A 64 -6.82 1.38 -11.10
CA VAL A 64 -7.09 0.09 -11.71
C VAL A 64 -8.52 0.12 -12.21
N SER A 65 -8.76 -0.36 -13.42
CA SER A 65 -10.11 -0.32 -13.97
C SER A 65 -11.02 -1.30 -13.26
N TYR A 66 -12.29 -1.05 -13.31
CA TYR A 66 -13.27 -1.94 -12.71
C TYR A 66 -13.15 -3.34 -13.33
N ASN A 67 -12.99 -3.40 -14.65
CA ASN A 67 -12.88 -4.68 -15.33
C ASN A 67 -11.64 -5.45 -14.87
N SER A 68 -10.61 -4.76 -14.49
CA SER A 68 -9.41 -5.44 -14.00
C SER A 68 -9.60 -5.92 -12.57
N ILE A 69 -10.12 -5.07 -11.71
CA ILE A 69 -10.17 -5.43 -10.29
C ILE A 69 -11.12 -6.60 -10.04
N ILE A 70 -12.20 -6.71 -10.79
CA ILE A 70 -13.12 -7.81 -10.57
C ILE A 70 -12.51 -9.16 -10.91
N THR A 71 -11.43 -9.19 -11.67
CA THR A 71 -10.82 -10.46 -12.02
C THR A 71 -10.04 -11.08 -10.87
N PHE A 72 -9.62 -10.30 -9.89
CA PHE A 72 -8.81 -10.84 -8.79
C PHE A 72 -9.35 -10.52 -7.39
N PHE A 73 -10.32 -9.63 -7.31
CA PHE A 73 -10.79 -9.18 -5.99
C PHE A 73 -11.33 -10.33 -5.15
N ASP A 74 -12.09 -11.21 -5.80
CA ASP A 74 -12.67 -12.33 -5.11
C ASP A 74 -11.61 -13.28 -4.56
N ASN A 75 -10.52 -13.43 -5.26
CA ASN A 75 -9.43 -14.27 -4.79
C ASN A 75 -8.78 -13.68 -3.54
N PHE A 76 -8.70 -12.36 -3.48
CA PHE A 76 -8.14 -11.70 -2.29
C PHE A 76 -9.05 -11.95 -1.09
N ILE A 77 -10.36 -12.02 -1.31
CA ILE A 77 -11.29 -12.30 -0.23
C ILE A 77 -11.19 -13.77 0.18
N LYS A 78 -11.17 -14.67 -0.80
CA LYS A 78 -11.09 -16.08 -0.51
C LYS A 78 -9.81 -16.48 0.19
N SER A 79 -8.70 -15.83 -0.14
CA SER A 79 -7.43 -16.14 0.50
C SER A 79 -7.26 -15.37 1.81
N ARG A 80 -8.30 -14.63 2.21
CA ARG A 80 -8.32 -13.89 3.46
C ARG A 80 -7.27 -12.80 3.55
N ILE A 81 -6.90 -12.28 2.40
CA ILE A 81 -6.06 -11.09 2.35
C ILE A 81 -6.94 -9.89 2.67
N LEU A 82 -8.18 -9.92 2.16
CA LEU A 82 -9.16 -8.87 2.44
C LEU A 82 -10.29 -9.45 3.27
N ILE A 83 -10.86 -8.62 4.14
CA ILE A 83 -12.06 -9.00 4.86
C ILE A 83 -13.09 -7.91 4.68
N LYS A 84 -14.34 -8.33 4.66
CA LYS A 84 -15.45 -7.39 4.61
C LYS A 84 -15.66 -6.86 6.02
N THR A 85 -15.78 -5.57 6.15
CA THR A 85 -15.91 -4.96 7.47
C THR A 85 -17.33 -4.50 7.77
N ARG A 86 -18.01 -3.94 6.76
CA ARG A 86 -19.33 -3.39 6.98
C ARG A 86 -20.02 -3.15 5.65
N LYS A 87 -21.27 -2.79 5.72
CA LYS A 87 -22.04 -2.47 4.54
C LYS A 87 -22.64 -1.10 4.76
N VAL A 88 -22.47 -0.21 3.80
CA VAL A 88 -23.03 1.11 3.89
C VAL A 88 -23.90 1.28 2.65
N GLY A 89 -25.19 1.39 2.86
CA GLY A 89 -26.13 1.40 1.75
C GLY A 89 -26.05 0.06 1.03
N LYS A 90 -25.71 0.09 -0.23
CA LYS A 90 -25.58 -1.14 -1.01
C LYS A 90 -24.13 -1.56 -1.20
N SER A 91 -23.22 -0.84 -0.58
CA SER A 91 -21.80 -1.09 -0.80
C SER A 91 -21.16 -1.85 0.35
N ASP A 92 -20.46 -2.91 0.03
CA ASP A 92 -19.69 -3.64 1.02
C ASP A 92 -18.31 -2.97 1.12
N TYR A 93 -17.81 -2.84 2.34
CA TYR A 93 -16.50 -2.23 2.58
C TYR A 93 -15.52 -3.31 2.98
N TYR A 94 -14.28 -3.14 2.55
CA TYR A 94 -13.22 -4.12 2.76
C TYR A 94 -11.96 -3.47 3.26
N LYS A 95 -11.14 -4.24 3.95
CA LYS A 95 -9.83 -3.78 4.37
C LYS A 95 -8.88 -4.97 4.42
N LEU A 96 -7.59 -4.71 4.55
CA LEU A 96 -6.62 -5.79 4.70
C LEU A 96 -6.90 -6.51 6.02
N ASN A 97 -6.75 -7.83 5.99
CA ASN A 97 -6.96 -8.65 7.16
C ASN A 97 -5.68 -8.69 7.98
N LEU A 98 -5.62 -7.88 9.00
CA LEU A 98 -4.41 -7.76 9.82
C LEU A 98 -4.16 -8.99 10.69
N ASP A 99 -5.12 -9.90 10.76
CA ASP A 99 -4.92 -11.14 11.51
C ASP A 99 -4.23 -12.19 10.64
N ASN A 100 -4.07 -11.91 9.34
CA ASN A 100 -3.44 -12.84 8.44
C ASN A 100 -1.92 -12.59 8.47
N PRO A 101 -1.11 -13.59 8.86
CA PRO A 101 0.34 -13.39 8.94
C PRO A 101 0.97 -12.97 7.62
N PHE A 102 0.42 -13.45 6.50
CA PHE A 102 0.92 -13.04 5.19
C PHE A 102 0.75 -11.53 5.03
N VAL A 103 -0.42 -11.01 5.40
CA VAL A 103 -0.69 -9.58 5.29
C VAL A 103 0.24 -8.79 6.19
N MET A 104 0.44 -9.25 7.42
CA MET A 104 1.32 -8.55 8.33
C MET A 104 2.76 -8.55 7.85
N ASN A 105 3.20 -9.65 7.26
CA ASN A 105 4.54 -9.72 6.72
C ASN A 105 4.68 -8.82 5.49
N LEU A 106 3.61 -8.70 4.72
CA LEU A 106 3.62 -7.82 3.55
C LEU A 106 3.76 -6.36 3.98
N ILE A 107 3.07 -5.98 5.04
CA ILE A 107 3.16 -4.63 5.57
C ILE A 107 4.58 -4.36 6.08
N LYS A 108 5.17 -5.35 6.75
CA LYS A 108 6.52 -5.18 7.25
C LYS A 108 7.51 -5.06 6.10
N LEU A 109 7.29 -5.83 5.05
CA LEU A 109 8.16 -5.78 3.88
C LEU A 109 8.10 -4.40 3.24
N ASP A 110 6.90 -3.87 3.09
CA ASP A 110 6.72 -2.57 2.49
C ASP A 110 7.41 -1.50 3.34
N TRP A 111 7.28 -1.59 4.65
CA TRP A 111 7.90 -0.64 5.53
C TRP A 111 9.42 -0.71 5.42
N SER A 112 9.96 -1.91 5.29
CA SER A 112 11.39 -2.07 5.15
C SER A 112 11.90 -1.42 3.87
N LEU A 113 11.19 -1.60 2.78
CA LEU A 113 11.56 -0.99 1.52
C LEU A 113 11.51 0.51 1.59
N THR A 114 10.44 1.03 2.15
CA THR A 114 10.27 2.47 2.24
C THR A 114 11.33 3.08 3.12
N LYS A 115 11.57 2.48 4.25
CA LYS A 115 12.55 2.98 5.19
C LYS A 115 13.94 3.04 4.57
N GLU A 116 14.31 1.96 3.90
CA GLU A 116 15.63 1.90 3.28
C GLU A 116 15.80 2.94 2.19
N ASN A 117 14.79 3.14 1.40
CA ASN A 117 14.91 4.02 0.25
C ASN A 117 14.59 5.48 0.50
N VAL A 118 13.85 5.75 1.53
CA VAL A 118 13.47 7.15 1.81
C VAL A 118 14.17 7.72 3.01
N LEU A 119 14.15 6.99 4.10
CA LEU A 119 14.71 7.51 5.33
C LEU A 119 16.17 7.21 5.52
N VAL A 120 16.55 6.01 5.18
CA VAL A 120 17.91 5.58 5.44
C VAL A 120 18.89 6.06 4.40
N GLU A 121 18.48 5.98 3.16
CA GLU A 121 19.37 6.29 2.08
C GLU A 121 20.10 7.63 2.21
N PRO A 122 19.42 8.73 2.37
CA PRO A 122 20.11 10.00 2.45
C PRO A 122 20.99 10.05 3.67
N VAL A 123 20.54 9.46 4.73
CA VAL A 123 21.28 9.51 5.96
C VAL A 123 22.44 8.55 5.92
N SER A 124 22.22 7.40 5.37
CA SER A 124 23.27 6.42 5.37
C SER A 124 24.43 6.86 4.50
N LYS A 125 24.19 7.68 3.54
CA LYS A 125 25.28 8.15 2.76
C LYS A 125 26.14 8.97 3.65
N GLY A 126 25.55 9.80 4.43
CA GLY A 126 26.28 10.62 5.33
C GLY A 126 26.91 9.81 6.42
N LEU A 127 26.18 8.91 6.94
CA LEU A 127 26.69 8.12 8.03
C LEU A 127 27.74 7.18 7.59
N VAL A 128 27.53 6.60 6.48
CA VAL A 128 28.46 5.64 6.02
C VAL A 128 29.74 6.33 5.71
N SER A 129 29.67 7.52 5.27
CA SER A 129 30.87 8.21 4.99
C SER A 129 31.49 8.56 6.28
N ALA A 130 30.73 8.69 7.26
CA ALA A 130 31.30 8.99 8.52
C ALA A 130 31.79 7.70 9.11
#